data_7d2903f0e465ac7fd45728a2b59ecdee
#
_entry.id   7d2903f0e465ac7fd45728a2b59ecdee
#
_cell.length_a   1.000
_cell.length_b   1.000
_cell.length_c   1.000
_cell.angle_alpha   90.00
_cell.angle_beta   90.00
_cell.angle_gamma   90.00
#
_symmetry.space_group_name_H-M   'P 1'
#
loop_
_entity.id
_entity.type
_entity.pdbx_description
1 polymer ?
#
loop_
_entity_poly.entity_id
_entity_poly.type
_entity_poly.pdbx_seq_one_letter_code
_entity_poly.pdbx_strand_id
1 'polypeptide(L)'
;MVFSMPMFYDWIPRCIRPWLYIVLAFCFQFSNGMYLGAMNQVVGQWAVMREDVQMCLYATLTGMALYFVVLFRMKFRFTNQGLLMSSALIIFLCQWLATQRLPLPLLWGLCVVCGMAKIQGTFECMSNIQLWMTPKRDFGVFFPLLHIILLVSIEYSGFLAAWFAYEMHWEYMHYFVMLLMLLVLLVQAALTRPVHAMPKIVPLRGIDWLGGVLWMALFLQSAWLLCYGDWLDWWHSPQFRLVCGTSIITFAVCLQRMLFHPHPFYEPAMWRYPNVVPIILLIGVVEALFSCEHVLEMVYYEEVM
;
A
#
# COMPACT_ATOMS: atom_id res chain seq x y z
N MET A 1 -3.16 2.38 -32.48
CA MET A 1 -2.99 3.80 -32.07
C MET A 1 -2.36 3.78 -30.68
N VAL A 2 -1.28 4.53 -30.48
CA VAL A 2 -0.67 4.70 -29.17
C VAL A 2 -1.59 5.57 -28.30
N PHE A 3 -1.84 5.16 -27.06
CA PHE A 3 -2.69 5.92 -26.12
C PHE A 3 -2.06 7.28 -25.83
N SER A 4 -2.75 8.36 -26.17
CA SER A 4 -2.20 9.72 -26.17
C SER A 4 -2.15 10.40 -24.79
N MET A 5 -2.61 9.71 -23.72
CA MET A 5 -2.75 10.27 -22.36
C MET A 5 -3.46 11.64 -22.36
N PRO A 6 -4.78 11.66 -22.60
CA PRO A 6 -5.53 12.90 -22.83
C PRO A 6 -5.68 13.78 -21.57
N MET A 7 -5.25 13.29 -20.40
CA MET A 7 -5.27 14.01 -19.13
C MET A 7 -4.19 15.08 -19.02
N PHE A 8 -3.15 15.06 -19.87
CA PHE A 8 -2.16 16.13 -19.93
C PHE A 8 -2.59 17.26 -20.87
N TYR A 9 -2.17 18.48 -20.56
CA TYR A 9 -2.32 19.60 -21.47
C TYR A 9 -1.54 19.38 -22.77
N ASP A 10 -2.03 19.96 -23.87
CA ASP A 10 -1.50 19.69 -25.22
C ASP A 10 -0.09 20.24 -25.46
N TRP A 11 0.34 21.23 -24.67
CA TRP A 11 1.69 21.78 -24.73
C TRP A 11 2.79 20.83 -24.22
N ILE A 12 2.42 19.76 -23.49
CA ILE A 12 3.38 18.77 -23.00
C ILE A 12 3.66 17.75 -24.10
N PRO A 13 4.95 17.55 -24.47
CA PRO A 13 5.36 16.57 -25.48
C PRO A 13 4.88 15.15 -25.12
N ARG A 14 4.36 14.43 -26.11
CA ARG A 14 3.80 13.09 -25.93
C ARG A 14 4.82 12.06 -25.40
N CYS A 15 6.11 12.24 -25.73
CA CYS A 15 7.20 11.37 -25.26
C CYS A 15 7.49 11.52 -23.76
N ILE A 16 7.21 12.68 -23.14
CA ILE A 16 7.50 12.95 -21.73
C ILE A 16 6.37 12.45 -20.81
N ARG A 17 5.13 12.43 -21.29
CA ARG A 17 3.94 12.06 -20.49
C ARG A 17 4.07 10.73 -19.75
N PRO A 18 4.53 9.62 -20.38
CA PRO A 18 4.68 8.33 -19.67
C PRO A 18 5.72 8.37 -18.57
N TRP A 19 6.83 9.06 -18.80
CA TRP A 19 7.91 9.21 -17.82
C TRP A 19 7.45 9.99 -16.59
N LEU A 20 6.63 11.03 -16.78
CA LEU A 20 6.01 11.73 -15.66
C LEU A 20 5.18 10.79 -14.80
N TYR A 21 4.37 9.92 -15.40
CA TYR A 21 3.59 8.94 -14.63
C TYR A 21 4.45 7.91 -13.92
N ILE A 22 5.57 7.48 -14.51
CA ILE A 22 6.53 6.58 -13.85
C ILE A 22 7.11 7.26 -12.61
N VAL A 23 7.57 8.50 -12.73
CA VAL A 23 8.10 9.28 -11.61
C VAL A 23 7.04 9.48 -10.52
N LEU A 24 5.79 9.81 -10.90
CA LEU A 24 4.70 9.95 -9.95
C LEU A 24 4.39 8.64 -9.22
N ALA A 25 4.44 7.50 -9.91
CA ALA A 25 4.25 6.20 -9.30
C ALA A 25 5.33 5.89 -8.25
N PHE A 26 6.59 6.20 -8.54
CA PHE A 26 7.68 6.12 -7.57
C PHE A 26 7.41 7.02 -6.36
N CYS A 27 6.99 8.28 -6.58
CA CYS A 27 6.69 9.20 -5.47
C CYS A 27 5.63 8.62 -4.52
N PHE A 28 4.57 8.00 -5.04
CA PHE A 28 3.53 7.39 -4.21
C PHE A 28 4.03 6.20 -3.39
N GLN A 29 4.93 5.40 -3.95
CA GLN A 29 5.44 4.20 -3.28
C GLN A 29 6.65 4.46 -2.37
N PHE A 30 7.26 5.61 -2.47
CA PHE A 30 8.57 5.93 -1.89
C PHE A 30 8.64 5.81 -0.36
N SER A 31 7.52 5.85 0.36
CA SER A 31 7.50 5.73 1.81
C SER A 31 7.21 4.31 2.32
N ASN A 32 7.23 3.28 1.48
CA ASN A 32 6.90 1.91 1.90
C ASN A 32 7.91 1.31 2.87
N GLY A 33 9.21 1.53 2.65
CA GLY A 33 10.30 1.02 3.50
C GLY A 33 10.72 1.94 4.65
N MET A 34 10.01 3.06 4.88
CA MET A 34 10.44 4.10 5.80
C MET A 34 10.65 3.61 7.24
N TYR A 35 9.70 2.89 7.79
CA TYR A 35 9.80 2.39 9.17
C TYR A 35 10.79 1.23 9.31
N LEU A 36 10.95 0.40 8.27
CA LEU A 36 11.93 -0.69 8.28
C LEU A 36 13.36 -0.17 8.29
N GLY A 37 13.68 0.79 7.41
CA GLY A 37 15.03 1.35 7.32
C GLY A 37 15.46 2.16 8.55
N ALA A 38 14.53 2.64 9.37
CA ALA A 38 14.81 3.45 10.57
C ALA A 38 14.41 2.74 11.88
N MET A 39 14.14 1.44 11.86
CA MET A 39 13.53 0.69 12.95
C MET A 39 14.24 0.90 14.29
N ASN A 40 15.54 0.70 14.36
CA ASN A 40 16.31 0.80 15.61
C ASN A 40 16.26 2.20 16.22
N GLN A 41 16.22 3.24 15.40
CA GLN A 41 16.15 4.62 15.86
C GLN A 41 14.74 4.99 16.34
N VAL A 42 13.70 4.53 15.63
CA VAL A 42 12.31 4.71 16.07
C VAL A 42 12.09 4.06 17.43
N VAL A 43 12.53 2.81 17.59
CA VAL A 43 12.48 2.08 18.87
C VAL A 43 13.19 2.84 19.99
N GLY A 44 14.43 3.30 19.74
CA GLY A 44 15.21 4.01 20.74
C GLY A 44 14.63 5.38 21.12
N GLN A 45 14.05 6.12 20.17
CA GLN A 45 13.56 7.48 20.44
C GLN A 45 12.12 7.54 20.97
N TRP A 46 11.27 6.62 20.51
CA TRP A 46 9.88 6.58 20.95
C TRP A 46 9.68 5.67 22.15
N ALA A 47 10.70 4.94 22.58
CA ALA A 47 10.63 3.93 23.64
C ALA A 47 9.50 2.92 23.41
N VAL A 48 9.34 2.50 22.14
CA VAL A 48 8.37 1.50 21.68
C VAL A 48 9.08 0.19 21.38
N MET A 49 8.33 -0.89 21.24
CA MET A 49 8.87 -2.18 20.87
C MET A 49 9.12 -2.27 19.34
N ARG A 50 9.99 -3.19 18.93
CA ARG A 50 10.25 -3.49 17.52
C ARG A 50 8.97 -3.95 16.80
N GLU A 51 8.14 -4.72 17.49
CA GLU A 51 6.84 -5.21 17.07
C GLU A 51 5.84 -4.07 16.76
N ASP A 52 5.89 -2.99 17.55
CA ASP A 52 5.05 -1.81 17.33
C ASP A 52 5.38 -1.12 16.00
N VAL A 53 6.66 -1.07 15.65
CA VAL A 53 7.12 -0.48 14.39
C VAL A 53 6.79 -1.40 13.21
N GLN A 54 6.93 -2.71 13.37
CA GLN A 54 6.51 -3.69 12.36
C GLN A 54 5.01 -3.60 12.08
N MET A 55 4.19 -3.38 13.11
CA MET A 55 2.75 -3.17 12.93
C MET A 55 2.42 -1.97 12.04
N CYS A 56 3.23 -0.91 12.00
CA CYS A 56 3.05 0.20 11.08
C CYS A 56 3.15 -0.25 9.62
N LEU A 57 4.10 -1.15 9.30
CA LEU A 57 4.23 -1.73 7.98
C LEU A 57 3.00 -2.59 7.62
N TYR A 58 2.63 -3.54 8.49
CA TYR A 58 1.47 -4.41 8.24
C TYR A 58 0.16 -3.64 8.16
N ALA A 59 0.00 -2.56 8.92
CA ALA A 59 -1.14 -1.66 8.82
C ALA A 59 -1.19 -0.98 7.44
N THR A 60 -0.04 -0.52 6.92
CA THR A 60 0.04 0.04 5.58
C THR A 60 -0.34 -0.98 4.50
N LEU A 61 0.21 -2.21 4.59
CA LEU A 61 -0.12 -3.29 3.67
C LEU A 61 -1.59 -3.68 3.73
N THR A 62 -2.18 -3.72 4.94
CA THR A 62 -3.62 -3.92 5.13
C THR A 62 -4.44 -2.87 4.38
N GLY A 63 -4.08 -1.60 4.51
CA GLY A 63 -4.73 -0.51 3.78
C GLY A 63 -4.65 -0.69 2.27
N MET A 64 -3.48 -1.07 1.75
CA MET A 64 -3.28 -1.33 0.32
C MET A 64 -4.15 -2.49 -0.17
N ALA A 65 -4.16 -3.62 0.55
CA ALA A 65 -4.92 -4.81 0.20
C ALA A 65 -6.43 -4.57 0.14
N LEU A 66 -6.96 -3.85 1.13
CA LEU A 66 -8.39 -3.52 1.19
C LEU A 66 -8.81 -2.56 0.09
N TYR A 67 -8.02 -1.52 -0.13
CA TYR A 67 -8.37 -0.52 -1.13
C TYR A 67 -8.32 -1.09 -2.54
N PHE A 68 -7.51 -2.10 -2.80
CA PHE A 68 -7.42 -2.76 -4.09
C PHE A 68 -8.78 -3.29 -4.59
N VAL A 69 -9.64 -3.75 -3.69
CA VAL A 69 -10.99 -4.25 -4.03
C VAL A 69 -11.91 -3.14 -4.56
N VAL A 70 -11.82 -1.95 -3.99
CA VAL A 70 -12.70 -0.81 -4.38
C VAL A 70 -12.09 0.08 -5.45
N LEU A 71 -10.83 -0.11 -5.76
CA LEU A 71 -9.97 0.74 -6.58
C LEU A 71 -10.54 1.00 -7.98
N PHE A 72 -11.04 -0.04 -8.69
CA PHE A 72 -11.67 0.12 -10.01
C PHE A 72 -12.93 0.97 -9.95
N ARG A 73 -13.77 0.82 -8.90
CA ARG A 73 -14.97 1.62 -8.74
C ARG A 73 -14.63 3.09 -8.49
N MET A 74 -13.58 3.36 -7.70
CA MET A 74 -13.10 4.72 -7.47
C MET A 74 -12.57 5.33 -8.77
N LYS A 75 -11.75 4.60 -9.53
CA LYS A 75 -11.24 5.05 -10.83
C LYS A 75 -12.33 5.45 -11.83
N PHE A 76 -13.42 4.68 -11.89
CA PHE A 76 -14.51 4.96 -12.82
C PHE A 76 -15.54 5.98 -12.28
N ARG A 77 -15.43 6.33 -11.00
CA ARG A 77 -16.30 7.34 -10.37
C ARG A 77 -15.70 8.74 -10.44
N PHE A 78 -14.42 8.87 -10.16
CA PHE A 78 -13.74 10.13 -10.02
C PHE A 78 -12.83 10.43 -11.22
N THR A 79 -12.39 11.68 -11.33
CA THR A 79 -11.43 12.09 -12.35
C THR A 79 -10.03 11.62 -11.99
N ASN A 80 -9.20 11.34 -13.00
CA ASN A 80 -7.81 10.99 -12.84
C ASN A 80 -7.05 12.01 -11.96
N GLN A 81 -7.15 13.29 -12.30
CA GLN A 81 -6.51 14.37 -11.53
C GLN A 81 -7.00 14.40 -10.08
N GLY A 82 -8.33 14.29 -9.86
CA GLY A 82 -8.90 14.30 -8.52
C GLY A 82 -8.40 13.15 -7.64
N LEU A 83 -8.27 11.94 -8.22
CA LEU A 83 -7.74 10.77 -7.50
C LEU A 83 -6.27 10.94 -7.14
N LEU A 84 -5.43 11.44 -8.05
CA LEU A 84 -4.01 11.66 -7.77
C LEU A 84 -3.80 12.78 -6.75
N MET A 85 -4.53 13.88 -6.87
CA MET A 85 -4.44 14.98 -5.90
C MET A 85 -4.95 14.59 -4.53
N SER A 86 -6.09 13.89 -4.43
CA SER A 86 -6.60 13.42 -3.14
C SER A 86 -5.66 12.41 -2.47
N SER A 87 -5.09 11.48 -3.24
CA SER A 87 -4.10 10.54 -2.72
C SER A 87 -2.85 11.25 -2.19
N ALA A 88 -2.31 12.19 -2.95
CA ALA A 88 -1.14 12.96 -2.52
C ALA A 88 -1.43 13.82 -1.28
N LEU A 89 -2.61 14.45 -1.20
CA LEU A 89 -3.02 15.22 -0.04
C LEU A 89 -3.19 14.35 1.20
N ILE A 90 -3.83 13.19 1.06
CA ILE A 90 -4.01 12.25 2.17
C ILE A 90 -2.66 11.77 2.69
N ILE A 91 -1.73 11.36 1.81
CA ILE A 91 -0.39 10.92 2.21
C ILE A 91 0.36 12.07 2.89
N PHE A 92 0.30 13.29 2.35
CA PHE A 92 0.91 14.48 2.96
C PHE A 92 0.41 14.68 4.39
N LEU A 93 -0.92 14.65 4.60
CA LEU A 93 -1.52 14.80 5.93
C LEU A 93 -1.15 13.65 6.86
N CYS A 94 -1.12 12.41 6.37
CA CYS A 94 -0.70 11.25 7.15
C CYS A 94 0.75 11.40 7.62
N GLN A 95 1.66 11.82 6.74
CA GLN A 95 3.05 12.04 7.11
C GLN A 95 3.22 13.18 8.11
N TRP A 96 2.50 14.28 7.92
CA TRP A 96 2.50 15.39 8.86
C TRP A 96 1.96 14.98 10.24
N LEU A 97 0.88 14.23 10.32
CA LEU A 97 0.35 13.72 11.58
C LEU A 97 1.31 12.72 12.25
N ALA A 98 1.99 11.88 11.48
CA ALA A 98 2.96 10.93 12.02
C ALA A 98 4.13 11.61 12.75
N THR A 99 4.51 12.84 12.38
CA THR A 99 5.54 13.61 13.09
C THR A 99 5.09 14.10 14.48
N GLN A 100 3.79 14.01 14.80
CA GLN A 100 3.23 14.52 16.06
C GLN A 100 3.29 13.52 17.25
N ARG A 101 4.03 12.41 17.11
CA ARG A 101 4.15 11.36 18.15
C ARG A 101 2.79 10.87 18.66
N LEU A 102 1.99 10.36 17.75
CA LEU A 102 0.65 9.83 18.06
C LEU A 102 0.74 8.54 18.89
N PRO A 103 -0.32 8.24 19.71
CA PRO A 103 -0.43 6.94 20.34
C PRO A 103 -0.48 5.83 19.29
N LEU A 104 0.17 4.68 19.57
CA LEU A 104 0.36 3.57 18.62
C LEU A 104 -0.90 3.14 17.86
N PRO A 105 -2.07 2.92 18.51
CA PRO A 105 -3.26 2.51 17.76
C PRO A 105 -3.72 3.54 16.72
N LEU A 106 -3.52 4.83 17.02
CA LEU A 106 -3.86 5.90 16.10
C LEU A 106 -2.85 5.97 14.94
N LEU A 107 -1.57 5.72 15.22
CA LEU A 107 -0.52 5.62 14.21
C LEU A 107 -0.78 4.45 13.25
N TRP A 108 -1.19 3.28 13.75
CA TRP A 108 -1.56 2.14 12.90
C TRP A 108 -2.76 2.47 12.02
N GLY A 109 -3.80 3.12 12.56
CA GLY A 109 -4.93 3.61 11.76
C GLY A 109 -4.50 4.59 10.67
N LEU A 110 -3.58 5.49 10.98
CA LEU A 110 -2.99 6.42 10.02
C LEU A 110 -2.22 5.69 8.91
N CYS A 111 -1.47 4.64 9.26
CA CYS A 111 -0.76 3.79 8.31
C CYS A 111 -1.72 3.06 7.35
N VAL A 112 -2.87 2.57 7.84
CA VAL A 112 -3.92 1.98 6.99
C VAL A 112 -4.41 3.00 5.96
N VAL A 113 -4.77 4.21 6.40
CA VAL A 113 -5.26 5.28 5.51
C VAL A 113 -4.17 5.69 4.49
N CYS A 114 -2.93 5.79 4.94
CA CYS A 114 -1.79 6.07 4.08
C CYS A 114 -1.61 4.98 3.01
N GLY A 115 -1.72 3.69 3.40
CA GLY A 115 -1.67 2.55 2.47
C GLY A 115 -2.77 2.59 1.41
N MET A 116 -4.01 2.93 1.80
CA MET A 116 -5.11 3.12 0.85
C MET A 116 -4.80 4.22 -0.18
N ALA A 117 -4.28 5.35 0.26
CA ALA A 117 -3.93 6.46 -0.62
C ALA A 117 -2.75 6.13 -1.55
N LYS A 118 -1.75 5.38 -1.05
CA LYS A 118 -0.61 4.94 -1.86
C LYS A 118 -1.04 4.05 -3.01
N ILE A 119 -1.81 3.01 -2.75
CA ILE A 119 -2.26 2.09 -3.81
C ILE A 119 -3.16 2.81 -4.82
N GLN A 120 -4.00 3.74 -4.39
CA GLN A 120 -4.81 4.55 -5.28
C GLN A 120 -3.95 5.39 -6.23
N GLY A 121 -2.99 6.14 -5.72
CA GLY A 121 -2.10 6.99 -6.52
C GLY A 121 -1.25 6.17 -7.49
N THR A 122 -0.62 5.10 -7.00
CA THR A 122 0.20 4.19 -7.82
C THR A 122 -0.61 3.53 -8.92
N PHE A 123 -1.78 2.99 -8.60
CA PHE A 123 -2.62 2.34 -9.59
C PHE A 123 -3.11 3.30 -10.67
N GLU A 124 -3.44 4.53 -10.30
CA GLU A 124 -3.87 5.53 -11.28
C GLU A 124 -2.74 5.86 -12.25
N CYS A 125 -1.50 5.97 -11.78
CA CYS A 125 -0.34 6.13 -12.63
C CYS A 125 -0.10 4.89 -13.51
N MET A 126 -0.04 3.70 -12.91
CA MET A 126 0.28 2.45 -13.59
C MET A 126 -0.76 2.06 -14.63
N SER A 127 -2.03 2.27 -14.38
CA SER A 127 -3.09 1.97 -15.35
C SER A 127 -2.99 2.83 -16.62
N ASN A 128 -2.50 4.05 -16.51
CA ASN A 128 -2.26 4.91 -17.67
C ASN A 128 -0.98 4.53 -18.42
N ILE A 129 0.06 4.12 -17.70
CA ILE A 129 1.29 3.55 -18.27
C ILE A 129 0.96 2.26 -19.02
N GLN A 130 0.13 1.39 -18.44
CA GLN A 130 -0.32 0.15 -19.08
C GLN A 130 -0.99 0.42 -20.43
N LEU A 131 -1.93 1.36 -20.49
CA LEU A 131 -2.61 1.71 -21.74
C LEU A 131 -1.66 2.28 -22.80
N TRP A 132 -0.58 2.92 -22.37
CA TRP A 132 0.44 3.42 -23.27
C TRP A 132 1.40 2.33 -23.77
N MET A 133 1.92 1.49 -22.85
CA MET A 133 2.89 0.43 -23.18
C MET A 133 2.27 -0.73 -23.93
N THR A 134 1.08 -1.16 -23.51
CA THR A 134 0.42 -2.37 -24.01
C THR A 134 -0.96 -2.05 -24.56
N PRO A 135 -1.06 -1.38 -25.74
CA PRO A 135 -2.36 -1.06 -26.33
C PRO A 135 -3.19 -2.31 -26.66
N LYS A 136 -2.54 -3.46 -26.82
CA LYS A 136 -3.16 -4.78 -27.01
C LYS A 136 -3.52 -5.50 -25.70
N ARG A 137 -3.32 -4.86 -24.54
CA ARG A 137 -3.55 -5.40 -23.19
C ARG A 137 -2.70 -6.65 -22.89
N ASP A 138 -1.46 -6.65 -23.32
CA ASP A 138 -0.50 -7.70 -22.97
C ASP A 138 0.00 -7.47 -21.53
N PHE A 139 -0.55 -8.22 -20.62
CA PHE A 139 -0.21 -8.14 -19.20
C PHE A 139 1.15 -8.76 -18.89
N GLY A 140 1.65 -9.67 -19.74
CA GLY A 140 2.94 -10.30 -19.56
C GLY A 140 4.13 -9.34 -19.61
N VAL A 141 3.99 -8.22 -20.33
CA VAL A 141 5.00 -7.15 -20.35
C VAL A 141 4.80 -6.15 -19.22
N PHE A 142 3.54 -5.88 -18.87
CA PHE A 142 3.20 -4.85 -17.89
C PHE A 142 3.51 -5.27 -16.44
N PHE A 143 3.13 -6.48 -16.03
CA PHE A 143 3.31 -6.92 -14.63
C PHE A 143 4.78 -7.01 -14.19
N PRO A 144 5.73 -7.50 -14.98
CA PRO A 144 7.15 -7.45 -14.61
C PRO A 144 7.65 -6.02 -14.36
N LEU A 145 7.26 -5.05 -15.22
CA LEU A 145 7.64 -3.65 -15.00
C LEU A 145 7.03 -3.07 -13.72
N LEU A 146 5.75 -3.35 -13.47
CA LEU A 146 5.07 -2.94 -12.24
C LEU A 146 5.80 -3.49 -11.01
N HIS A 147 6.17 -4.78 -11.04
CA HIS A 147 6.87 -5.44 -9.94
C HIS A 147 8.25 -4.81 -9.69
N ILE A 148 9.04 -4.55 -10.75
CA ILE A 148 10.33 -3.86 -10.64
C ILE A 148 10.15 -2.48 -9.99
N ILE A 149 9.16 -1.69 -10.41
CA ILE A 149 8.91 -0.36 -9.83
C ILE A 149 8.56 -0.46 -8.35
N LEU A 150 7.75 -1.43 -7.95
CA LEU A 150 7.38 -1.64 -6.55
C LEU A 150 8.58 -2.07 -5.71
N LEU A 151 9.34 -3.07 -6.14
CA LEU A 151 10.53 -3.54 -5.43
C LEU A 151 11.57 -2.43 -5.28
N VAL A 152 11.98 -1.80 -6.38
CA VAL A 152 12.98 -0.72 -6.35
C VAL A 152 12.53 0.42 -5.44
N SER A 153 11.24 0.77 -5.42
CA SER A 153 10.73 1.84 -4.56
C SER A 153 10.76 1.46 -3.07
N ILE A 154 10.52 0.19 -2.72
CA ILE A 154 10.59 -0.29 -1.33
C ILE A 154 12.05 -0.28 -0.85
N GLU A 155 12.95 -0.92 -1.58
CA GLU A 155 14.37 -1.01 -1.25
C GLU A 155 15.01 0.38 -1.14
N TYR A 156 14.77 1.22 -2.16
CA TYR A 156 15.34 2.57 -2.17
C TYR A 156 14.79 3.45 -1.07
N SER A 157 13.50 3.31 -0.69
CA SER A 157 12.93 4.04 0.43
C SER A 157 13.47 3.57 1.78
N GLY A 158 13.72 2.26 1.94
CA GLY A 158 14.40 1.70 3.12
C GLY A 158 15.83 2.21 3.25
N PHE A 159 16.59 2.17 2.16
CA PHE A 159 17.95 2.71 2.11
C PHE A 159 18.00 4.20 2.49
N LEU A 160 17.11 5.03 1.91
CA LEU A 160 17.05 6.45 2.26
C LEU A 160 16.63 6.70 3.71
N ALA A 161 15.71 5.91 4.23
CA ALA A 161 15.32 6.01 5.63
C ALA A 161 16.51 5.71 6.55
N ALA A 162 17.28 4.65 6.25
CA ALA A 162 18.51 4.32 6.97
C ALA A 162 19.56 5.42 6.85
N TRP A 163 19.75 5.97 5.64
CA TRP A 163 20.70 7.06 5.41
C TRP A 163 20.32 8.33 6.19
N PHE A 164 19.07 8.76 6.16
CA PHE A 164 18.57 9.88 6.98
C PHE A 164 18.76 9.59 8.47
N ALA A 165 18.48 8.37 8.89
CA ALA A 165 18.61 7.93 10.25
C ALA A 165 20.06 8.00 10.75
N TYR A 166 21.04 7.64 9.90
CA TYR A 166 22.46 7.66 10.23
C TYR A 166 23.07 9.06 10.20
N GLU A 167 22.83 9.85 9.11
CA GLU A 167 23.49 11.13 8.89
C GLU A 167 22.79 12.31 9.59
N MET A 168 21.48 12.22 9.81
CA MET A 168 20.68 13.32 10.35
C MET A 168 19.72 12.85 11.44
N HIS A 169 18.47 12.64 11.06
CA HIS A 169 17.40 12.20 11.96
C HIS A 169 16.35 11.45 11.12
N TRP A 170 15.90 10.31 11.56
CA TRP A 170 14.96 9.49 10.77
C TRP A 170 13.63 10.22 10.45
N GLU A 171 13.20 11.18 11.28
CA GLU A 171 12.00 11.98 11.02
C GLU A 171 12.09 12.82 9.72
N TYR A 172 13.30 13.12 9.24
CA TYR A 172 13.48 13.81 7.94
C TYR A 172 12.91 13.05 6.78
N MET A 173 12.76 11.73 6.89
CA MET A 173 12.08 10.94 5.87
C MET A 173 10.60 11.32 5.73
N HIS A 174 9.92 11.65 6.83
CA HIS A 174 8.55 12.18 6.78
C HIS A 174 8.50 13.50 5.99
N TYR A 175 9.38 14.44 6.29
CA TYR A 175 9.46 15.73 5.59
C TYR A 175 9.81 15.53 4.11
N PHE A 176 10.69 14.59 3.80
CA PHE A 176 11.04 14.25 2.43
C PHE A 176 9.83 13.72 1.65
N VAL A 177 9.07 12.79 2.22
CA VAL A 177 7.84 12.28 1.59
C VAL A 177 6.78 13.39 1.45
N MET A 178 6.66 14.28 2.43
CA MET A 178 5.78 15.45 2.33
C MET A 178 6.17 16.36 1.17
N LEU A 179 7.47 16.60 0.98
CA LEU A 179 7.99 17.37 -0.16
C LEU A 179 7.66 16.71 -1.49
N LEU A 180 7.82 15.38 -1.60
CA LEU A 180 7.44 14.63 -2.79
C LEU A 180 5.94 14.75 -3.07
N MET A 181 5.08 14.63 -2.05
CA MET A 181 3.63 14.77 -2.22
C MET A 181 3.23 16.19 -2.62
N LEU A 182 3.90 17.21 -2.10
CA LEU A 182 3.70 18.58 -2.53
C LEU A 182 4.11 18.76 -4.02
N LEU A 183 5.23 18.19 -4.44
CA LEU A 183 5.65 18.18 -5.84
C LEU A 183 4.61 17.48 -6.72
N VAL A 184 4.08 16.34 -6.29
CA VAL A 184 2.99 15.64 -7.01
C VAL A 184 1.77 16.54 -7.15
N LEU A 185 1.33 17.23 -6.09
CA LEU A 185 0.21 18.18 -6.14
C LEU A 185 0.45 19.31 -7.12
N LEU A 186 1.64 19.91 -7.12
CA LEU A 186 2.01 20.97 -8.03
C LEU A 186 2.03 20.48 -9.50
N VAL A 187 2.63 19.31 -9.75
CA VAL A 187 2.66 18.70 -11.09
C VAL A 187 1.24 18.41 -11.57
N GLN A 188 0.38 17.85 -10.72
CA GLN A 188 -1.01 17.58 -11.11
C GLN A 188 -1.80 18.86 -11.38
N ALA A 189 -1.66 19.88 -10.57
CA ALA A 189 -2.35 21.16 -10.76
C ALA A 189 -1.90 21.89 -12.02
N ALA A 190 -0.59 21.86 -12.32
CA ALA A 190 -0.02 22.60 -13.43
C ALA A 190 -0.10 21.87 -14.79
N LEU A 191 0.06 20.53 -14.79
CA LEU A 191 0.28 19.77 -16.03
C LEU A 191 -0.92 18.91 -16.45
N THR A 192 -1.91 18.70 -15.58
CA THR A 192 -3.04 17.81 -15.87
C THR A 192 -4.38 18.52 -15.83
N ARG A 193 -5.35 17.92 -16.50
CA ARG A 193 -6.75 18.33 -16.51
C ARG A 193 -7.65 17.19 -16.02
N PRO A 194 -8.82 17.51 -15.43
CA PRO A 194 -9.72 16.49 -14.92
C PRO A 194 -10.36 15.72 -16.10
N VAL A 195 -10.03 14.43 -16.20
CA VAL A 195 -10.58 13.53 -17.20
C VAL A 195 -11.16 12.30 -16.50
N HIS A 196 -12.38 11.89 -16.88
CA HIS A 196 -12.97 10.64 -16.41
C HIS A 196 -12.49 9.48 -17.27
N ALA A 197 -12.22 8.34 -16.63
CA ALA A 197 -11.81 7.13 -17.34
C ALA A 197 -12.93 6.53 -18.20
N MET A 198 -14.19 6.76 -17.81
CA MET A 198 -15.38 6.32 -18.54
C MET A 198 -16.45 7.43 -18.62
N PRO A 199 -17.26 7.47 -19.70
CA PRO A 199 -18.34 8.46 -19.85
C PRO A 199 -19.49 8.24 -18.86
N LYS A 200 -19.70 7.00 -18.36
CA LYS A 200 -20.72 6.67 -17.35
C LYS A 200 -20.09 6.56 -15.98
N ILE A 201 -20.63 7.32 -15.04
CA ILE A 201 -20.18 7.31 -13.64
C ILE A 201 -20.70 6.03 -12.95
N VAL A 202 -19.80 5.23 -12.41
CA VAL A 202 -20.12 4.00 -11.67
C VAL A 202 -20.61 4.37 -10.26
N PRO A 203 -21.77 3.87 -9.79
CA PRO A 203 -22.24 4.15 -8.44
C PRO A 203 -21.39 3.41 -7.40
N LEU A 204 -21.12 4.07 -6.28
CA LEU A 204 -20.47 3.44 -5.11
C LEU A 204 -21.44 2.61 -4.26
N ARG A 205 -22.74 2.67 -4.58
CA ARG A 205 -23.75 1.82 -3.94
C ARG A 205 -23.51 0.35 -4.32
N GLY A 206 -23.61 -0.54 -3.33
CA GLY A 206 -23.32 -1.97 -3.52
C GLY A 206 -21.87 -2.36 -3.21
N ILE A 207 -21.05 -1.45 -2.66
CA ILE A 207 -19.82 -1.83 -1.98
C ILE A 207 -20.19 -2.27 -0.57
N ASP A 208 -19.73 -3.45 -0.16
CA ASP A 208 -19.89 -3.95 1.19
C ASP A 208 -18.87 -3.31 2.14
N TRP A 209 -19.15 -2.08 2.59
CA TRP A 209 -18.27 -1.36 3.49
C TRP A 209 -18.09 -2.06 4.83
N LEU A 210 -19.15 -2.70 5.35
CA LEU A 210 -19.04 -3.46 6.59
C LEU A 210 -18.14 -4.69 6.42
N GLY A 211 -18.26 -5.39 5.28
CA GLY A 211 -17.34 -6.47 4.93
C GLY A 211 -15.90 -5.97 4.84
N GLY A 212 -15.67 -4.81 4.24
CA GLY A 212 -14.34 -4.18 4.19
C GLY A 212 -13.75 -3.91 5.57
N VAL A 213 -14.55 -3.37 6.51
CA VAL A 213 -14.10 -3.13 7.90
C VAL A 213 -13.81 -4.43 8.63
N LEU A 214 -14.62 -5.47 8.43
CA LEU A 214 -14.38 -6.80 9.04
C LEU A 214 -13.09 -7.44 8.52
N TRP A 215 -12.84 -7.38 7.21
CA TRP A 215 -11.58 -7.86 6.63
C TRP A 215 -10.38 -7.04 7.10
N MET A 216 -10.53 -5.71 7.27
CA MET A 216 -9.50 -4.86 7.87
C MET A 216 -9.16 -5.31 9.29
N ALA A 217 -10.17 -5.52 10.12
CA ALA A 217 -9.99 -5.98 11.49
C ALA A 217 -9.28 -7.35 11.51
N LEU A 218 -9.67 -8.28 10.64
CA LEU A 218 -9.05 -9.59 10.52
C LEU A 218 -7.57 -9.49 10.13
N PHE A 219 -7.22 -8.71 9.13
CA PHE A 219 -5.83 -8.54 8.70
C PHE A 219 -4.97 -7.91 9.80
N LEU A 220 -5.48 -6.87 10.49
CA LEU A 220 -4.76 -6.25 11.60
C LEU A 220 -4.61 -7.20 12.80
N GLN A 221 -5.63 -7.98 13.14
CA GLN A 221 -5.55 -9.01 14.19
C GLN A 221 -4.53 -10.10 13.83
N SER A 222 -4.52 -10.56 12.57
CA SER A 222 -3.56 -11.56 12.10
C SER A 222 -2.13 -11.01 12.14
N ALA A 223 -1.92 -9.78 11.70
CA ALA A 223 -0.62 -9.11 11.79
C ALA A 223 -0.16 -8.96 13.24
N TRP A 224 -1.06 -8.57 14.14
CA TRP A 224 -0.76 -8.44 15.56
C TRP A 224 -0.35 -9.79 16.18
N LEU A 225 -1.07 -10.88 15.87
CA LEU A 225 -0.72 -12.21 16.35
C LEU A 225 0.67 -12.64 15.89
N LEU A 226 1.04 -12.33 14.64
CA LEU A 226 2.36 -12.66 14.10
C LEU A 226 3.46 -11.78 14.70
N CYS A 227 3.21 -10.48 14.89
CA CYS A 227 4.21 -9.58 15.46
C CYS A 227 4.47 -9.85 16.94
N TYR A 228 3.42 -9.99 17.73
CA TYR A 228 3.55 -10.07 19.20
C TYR A 228 3.57 -11.49 19.73
N GLY A 229 3.44 -12.52 18.87
CA GLY A 229 3.37 -13.91 19.29
C GLY A 229 4.56 -14.34 20.13
N ASP A 230 5.77 -14.05 19.67
CA ASP A 230 7.03 -14.41 20.33
C ASP A 230 7.18 -13.67 21.66
N TRP A 231 6.98 -12.36 21.66
CA TRP A 231 7.05 -11.54 22.88
C TRP A 231 6.04 -11.93 23.95
N LEU A 232 4.85 -12.42 23.57
CA LEU A 232 3.80 -12.86 24.48
C LEU A 232 3.90 -14.36 24.87
N ASP A 233 4.94 -15.06 24.42
CA ASP A 233 5.07 -16.51 24.63
C ASP A 233 3.87 -17.31 24.09
N TRP A 234 3.35 -16.88 22.94
CA TRP A 234 2.28 -17.53 22.18
C TRP A 234 1.07 -17.93 23.09
N TRP A 235 0.77 -19.22 23.14
CA TRP A 235 -0.42 -19.74 23.85
C TRP A 235 -0.39 -19.56 25.37
N HIS A 236 0.73 -19.23 25.99
CA HIS A 236 0.83 -19.03 27.44
C HIS A 236 0.19 -17.70 27.88
N SER A 237 0.21 -16.69 27.02
CA SER A 237 -0.41 -15.41 27.32
C SER A 237 -1.95 -15.42 27.18
N PRO A 238 -2.69 -14.90 28.16
CA PRO A 238 -4.14 -14.74 28.05
C PRO A 238 -4.53 -13.72 26.98
N GLN A 239 -3.69 -12.71 26.74
CA GLN A 239 -3.93 -11.70 25.71
C GLN A 239 -3.84 -12.31 24.31
N PHE A 240 -2.82 -13.13 24.04
CA PHE A 240 -2.68 -13.84 22.78
C PHE A 240 -3.87 -14.73 22.48
N ARG A 241 -4.30 -15.53 23.48
CA ARG A 241 -5.47 -16.42 23.33
C ARG A 241 -6.76 -15.65 23.05
N LEU A 242 -6.95 -14.48 23.69
CA LEU A 242 -8.12 -13.64 23.47
C LEU A 242 -8.13 -13.09 22.04
N VAL A 243 -7.01 -12.54 21.56
CA VAL A 243 -6.92 -11.98 20.19
C VAL A 243 -7.05 -13.12 19.16
N CYS A 244 -6.48 -14.30 19.41
CA CYS A 244 -6.67 -15.47 18.56
C CYS A 244 -8.15 -15.90 18.47
N GLY A 245 -8.83 -15.96 19.62
CA GLY A 245 -10.27 -16.26 19.66
C GLY A 245 -11.11 -15.24 18.92
N THR A 246 -10.85 -13.94 19.12
CA THR A 246 -11.56 -12.88 18.38
C THR A 246 -11.24 -12.93 16.88
N SER A 247 -10.01 -13.26 16.48
CA SER A 247 -9.64 -13.43 15.06
C SER A 247 -10.42 -14.57 14.40
N ILE A 248 -10.57 -15.70 15.09
CA ILE A 248 -11.36 -16.84 14.59
C ILE A 248 -12.83 -16.44 14.40
N ILE A 249 -13.40 -15.73 15.37
CA ILE A 249 -14.78 -15.23 15.26
C ILE A 249 -14.91 -14.24 14.10
N THR A 250 -14.00 -13.28 14.00
CA THR A 250 -14.00 -12.30 12.89
C THR A 250 -13.88 -13.01 11.55
N PHE A 251 -13.00 -14.01 11.43
CA PHE A 251 -12.85 -14.80 10.22
C PHE A 251 -14.14 -15.56 9.86
N ALA A 252 -14.79 -16.19 10.84
CA ALA A 252 -16.07 -16.88 10.63
C ALA A 252 -17.17 -15.92 10.13
N VAL A 253 -17.24 -14.70 10.69
CA VAL A 253 -18.18 -13.66 10.25
C VAL A 253 -17.82 -13.17 8.84
N CYS A 254 -16.55 -12.99 8.52
CA CYS A 254 -16.09 -12.63 7.16
C CYS A 254 -16.49 -13.71 6.15
N LEU A 255 -16.28 -14.99 6.47
CA LEU A 255 -16.67 -16.11 5.61
C LEU A 255 -18.18 -16.20 5.43
N GLN A 256 -18.94 -16.11 6.52
CA GLN A 256 -20.40 -16.09 6.45
C GLN A 256 -20.89 -14.97 5.53
N ARG A 257 -20.33 -13.76 5.70
CA ARG A 257 -20.69 -12.62 4.88
C ARG A 257 -20.29 -12.80 3.42
N MET A 258 -19.09 -13.33 3.14
CA MET A 258 -18.61 -13.64 1.80
C MET A 258 -19.52 -14.66 1.07
N LEU A 259 -20.09 -15.62 1.79
CA LEU A 259 -20.94 -16.68 1.20
C LEU A 259 -22.40 -16.27 1.03
N PHE A 260 -22.95 -15.45 1.93
CA PHE A 260 -24.38 -15.18 1.98
C PHE A 260 -24.77 -13.75 1.60
N HIS A 261 -23.83 -12.79 1.54
CA HIS A 261 -24.14 -11.44 1.15
C HIS A 261 -24.27 -11.33 -0.38
N PRO A 262 -25.29 -10.62 -0.93
CA PRO A 262 -25.52 -10.53 -2.38
C PRO A 262 -24.37 -9.84 -3.14
N HIS A 263 -23.65 -8.95 -2.49
CA HIS A 263 -22.49 -8.25 -3.04
C HIS A 263 -21.38 -8.21 -2.00
N PRO A 264 -20.68 -9.36 -1.75
CA PRO A 264 -19.65 -9.44 -0.73
C PRO A 264 -18.43 -8.59 -1.10
N PHE A 265 -17.66 -8.18 -0.09
CA PHE A 265 -16.44 -7.41 -0.30
C PHE A 265 -15.43 -8.15 -1.17
N TYR A 266 -15.14 -9.42 -0.85
CA TYR A 266 -14.41 -10.34 -1.71
C TYR A 266 -15.37 -11.31 -2.36
N GLU A 267 -15.34 -11.39 -3.69
CA GLU A 267 -16.26 -12.23 -4.44
C GLU A 267 -15.78 -13.69 -4.48
N PRO A 268 -16.56 -14.65 -3.94
CA PRO A 268 -16.13 -16.06 -3.87
C PRO A 268 -16.03 -16.72 -5.26
N ALA A 269 -16.69 -16.17 -6.28
CA ALA A 269 -16.59 -16.66 -7.66
C ALA A 269 -15.16 -16.67 -8.19
N MET A 270 -14.28 -15.82 -7.66
CA MET A 270 -12.86 -15.77 -8.02
C MET A 270 -12.16 -17.11 -7.80
N TRP A 271 -12.50 -17.85 -6.75
CA TRP A 271 -11.89 -19.14 -6.41
C TRP A 271 -12.27 -20.28 -7.34
N ARG A 272 -13.30 -20.08 -8.18
CA ARG A 272 -13.75 -21.10 -9.17
C ARG A 272 -12.85 -21.16 -10.41
N TYR A 273 -12.01 -20.16 -10.63
CA TYR A 273 -11.07 -20.18 -11.76
C TYR A 273 -9.89 -21.12 -11.46
N PRO A 274 -9.60 -22.11 -12.34
CA PRO A 274 -8.67 -23.20 -12.04
C PRO A 274 -7.24 -22.75 -11.75
N ASN A 275 -6.83 -21.59 -12.28
CA ASN A 275 -5.46 -21.10 -12.14
C ASN A 275 -5.26 -20.11 -10.97
N VAL A 276 -6.33 -19.67 -10.30
CA VAL A 276 -6.22 -18.65 -9.24
C VAL A 276 -5.52 -19.20 -8.01
N VAL A 277 -5.94 -20.37 -7.52
CA VAL A 277 -5.34 -20.98 -6.32
C VAL A 277 -3.85 -21.32 -6.52
N PRO A 278 -3.45 -22.02 -7.61
CA PRO A 278 -2.02 -22.26 -7.88
C PRO A 278 -1.18 -21.00 -7.99
N ILE A 279 -1.70 -19.93 -8.61
CA ILE A 279 -0.98 -18.67 -8.76
C ILE A 279 -0.81 -17.99 -7.39
N ILE A 280 -1.86 -17.94 -6.56
CA ILE A 280 -1.77 -17.35 -5.21
C ILE A 280 -0.77 -18.13 -4.36
N LEU A 281 -0.79 -19.45 -4.39
CA LEU A 281 0.17 -20.28 -3.67
C LEU A 281 1.61 -20.06 -4.16
N LEU A 282 1.80 -19.99 -5.48
CA LEU A 282 3.11 -19.71 -6.05
C LEU A 282 3.64 -18.34 -5.60
N ILE A 283 2.82 -17.29 -5.69
CA ILE A 283 3.18 -15.95 -5.21
C ILE A 283 3.51 -16.01 -3.72
N GLY A 284 2.68 -16.66 -2.89
CA GLY A 284 2.92 -16.80 -1.46
C GLY A 284 4.26 -17.48 -1.14
N VAL A 285 4.62 -18.53 -1.87
CA VAL A 285 5.93 -19.21 -1.70
C VAL A 285 7.07 -18.29 -2.13
N VAL A 286 6.96 -17.61 -3.26
CA VAL A 286 7.99 -16.69 -3.77
C VAL A 286 8.21 -15.55 -2.78
N GLU A 287 7.15 -14.90 -2.31
CA GLU A 287 7.24 -13.80 -1.34
C GLU A 287 7.79 -14.28 0.02
N ALA A 288 7.45 -15.49 0.45
CA ALA A 288 8.02 -16.07 1.66
C ALA A 288 9.53 -16.29 1.53
N LEU A 289 10.01 -16.78 0.37
CA LEU A 289 11.44 -16.96 0.11
C LEU A 289 12.19 -15.62 0.10
N PHE A 290 11.65 -14.60 -0.58
CA PHE A 290 12.23 -13.26 -0.56
C PHE A 290 12.26 -12.66 0.85
N SER A 291 11.20 -12.82 1.63
CA SER A 291 11.15 -12.33 3.02
C SER A 291 12.20 -13.02 3.90
N CYS A 292 12.42 -14.33 3.71
CA CYS A 292 13.48 -15.06 4.41
C CYS A 292 14.88 -14.56 4.05
N GLU A 293 15.13 -14.26 2.77
CA GLU A 293 16.40 -13.71 2.30
C GLU A 293 16.68 -12.36 2.97
N HIS A 294 15.74 -11.43 2.96
CA HIS A 294 15.91 -10.12 3.62
C HIS A 294 16.14 -10.22 5.12
N VAL A 295 15.47 -11.12 5.82
CA VAL A 295 15.68 -11.31 7.27
C VAL A 295 17.07 -11.89 7.53
N LEU A 296 17.51 -12.86 6.74
CA LEU A 296 18.85 -13.46 6.87
C LEU A 296 19.95 -12.44 6.58
N GLU A 297 19.79 -11.59 5.57
CA GLU A 297 20.72 -10.51 5.28
C GLU A 297 20.81 -9.51 6.44
N MET A 298 19.68 -9.08 7.02
CA MET A 298 19.68 -8.18 8.18
C MET A 298 20.42 -8.79 9.37
N VAL A 299 20.12 -10.04 9.72
CA VAL A 299 20.79 -10.74 10.84
C VAL A 299 22.29 -10.89 10.56
N TYR A 300 22.67 -11.23 9.32
CA TYR A 300 24.07 -11.36 8.94
C TYR A 300 24.83 -10.03 9.08
N TYR A 301 24.25 -8.91 8.63
CA TYR A 301 24.88 -7.60 8.75
C TYR A 301 24.91 -7.10 10.20
N GLU A 302 23.92 -7.39 11.02
CA GLU A 302 23.89 -6.98 12.43
C GLU A 302 24.84 -7.81 13.32
N GLU A 303 25.03 -9.10 13.03
CA GLU A 303 25.83 -10.00 13.90
C GLU A 303 27.28 -10.21 13.42
N VAL A 304 27.57 -10.02 12.14
CA VAL A 304 28.87 -10.36 11.55
C VAL A 304 29.70 -9.13 11.17
N MET A 305 29.08 -7.97 10.97
CA MET A 305 29.76 -6.69 10.70
C MET A 305 29.61 -5.72 11.88
#